data_210f56e22004e65f0380a426eee6df45
#
_entry.id   210f56e22004e65f0380a426eee6df45
#
_cell.length_a   1.000
_cell.length_b   1.000
_cell.length_c   1.000
_cell.angle_alpha   90.00
_cell.angle_beta   90.00
_cell.angle_gamma   90.00
#
_symmetry.space_group_name_H-M   'P 1'
#
loop_
_entity.id
_entity.type
_entity.pdbx_description
1 polymer ?
#
loop_
_entity_poly.entity_id
_entity_poly.type
_entity_poly.pdbx_seq_one_letter_code
_entity_poly.pdbx_strand_id
1 'polypeptide(L)'
;MAEHSSKVWSFLVSEHGNIRKVDVSATFACIGALSFWALGPIFIKYLTGYVDSWTQNLLRYSVACLVWLPFLFFSIKTKRLDRRVWRRAVVPGAANVIMQSLFACTFYYIGPAFMVLLTKSSIIWIASFSLIFFPEERPLVKSKRFWSGLALSATGVIGVMYFKEDFVAAGTLTGIAFALAMAFMWAVYLISARIAFKDIDSRHCFSVISIYTVAGLFVLALLFGEVGDCVKMGAWQWACVVISGATAIALSHTLYYSAMRRIGATIPALIMLAQPFIVLAISYIVFRESLNVLQLLFGVVLLAGSGLAIWAQGHLKRDS
;
A
#
# COMPACT_ATOMS: atom_id res chain seq x y z
N MET A 1 39.24 8.08 21.20
CA MET A 1 37.78 8.19 20.89
C MET A 1 37.47 8.58 19.44
N ALA A 2 38.42 9.12 18.68
CA ALA A 2 38.22 9.49 17.26
C ALA A 2 38.39 8.33 16.27
N GLU A 3 39.07 7.25 16.65
CA GLU A 3 39.41 6.12 15.78
C GLU A 3 38.28 5.09 15.62
N HIS A 4 37.32 5.07 16.55
CA HIS A 4 36.18 4.17 16.51
C HIS A 4 35.03 4.70 15.62
N SER A 5 34.95 6.02 15.45
CA SER A 5 33.98 6.69 14.56
C SER A 5 34.32 6.50 13.08
N SER A 6 35.61 6.45 12.72
CA SER A 6 36.04 6.28 11.32
C SER A 6 35.76 4.87 10.79
N LYS A 7 35.79 3.83 11.66
CA LYS A 7 35.51 2.43 11.26
C LYS A 7 34.04 2.17 11.00
N VAL A 8 33.12 2.87 11.65
CA VAL A 8 31.67 2.74 11.37
C VAL A 8 31.33 3.38 10.04
N TRP A 9 31.96 4.51 9.71
CA TRP A 9 31.78 5.15 8.39
C TRP A 9 32.51 4.42 7.27
N SER A 10 33.65 3.79 7.52
CA SER A 10 34.35 2.97 6.54
C SER A 10 33.63 1.66 6.23
N PHE A 11 32.88 1.08 7.18
CA PHE A 11 32.05 -0.10 6.94
C PHE A 11 30.84 0.19 6.05
N LEU A 12 30.36 1.44 6.03
CA LEU A 12 29.32 1.92 5.10
C LEU A 12 29.89 2.35 3.73
N VAL A 13 31.20 2.47 3.59
CA VAL A 13 31.88 3.03 2.40
C VAL A 13 32.77 2.00 1.69
N SER A 14 33.13 0.86 2.31
CA SER A 14 34.02 -0.11 1.68
C SER A 14 33.36 -1.45 1.44
N GLU A 15 32.79 -1.59 0.27
CA GLU A 15 32.98 -2.70 -0.65
C GLU A 15 32.33 -2.34 -1.99
N HIS A 16 33.19 -2.22 -3.01
CA HIS A 16 32.93 -1.79 -4.38
C HIS A 16 32.83 -0.28 -4.60
N GLY A 17 33.92 0.26 -5.10
CA GLY A 17 34.12 1.64 -5.51
C GLY A 17 33.19 2.17 -6.61
N ASN A 18 31.91 2.25 -6.31
CA ASN A 18 30.97 3.11 -6.99
C ASN A 18 29.94 3.55 -5.93
N ILE A 19 30.19 4.68 -5.28
CA ILE A 19 29.13 5.38 -4.55
C ILE A 19 28.05 5.62 -5.61
N ARG A 20 27.01 4.77 -5.63
CA ARG A 20 25.81 5.04 -6.45
C ARG A 20 25.31 6.39 -5.98
N LYS A 21 25.54 7.43 -6.80
CA LYS A 21 24.97 8.77 -6.57
C LYS A 21 23.51 8.54 -6.22
N VAL A 22 23.09 9.06 -5.06
CA VAL A 22 21.70 9.00 -4.63
C VAL A 22 20.85 9.49 -5.81
N ASP A 23 19.97 8.63 -6.34
CA ASP A 23 19.05 9.06 -7.39
C ASP A 23 18.01 9.99 -6.75
N VAL A 24 18.35 11.28 -6.79
CA VAL A 24 17.54 12.36 -6.21
C VAL A 24 16.11 12.32 -6.74
N SER A 25 15.95 12.05 -8.04
CA SER A 25 14.63 11.95 -8.66
C SER A 25 13.82 10.77 -8.12
N ALA A 26 14.44 9.61 -7.92
CA ALA A 26 13.78 8.45 -7.32
C ALA A 26 13.44 8.69 -5.85
N THR A 27 14.30 9.38 -5.10
CA THR A 27 14.06 9.75 -3.71
C THR A 27 12.85 10.70 -3.59
N PHE A 28 12.80 11.75 -4.39
CA PHE A 28 11.63 12.65 -4.43
C PHE A 28 10.35 11.92 -4.85
N ALA A 29 10.43 11.00 -5.81
CA ALA A 29 9.29 10.18 -6.21
C ALA A 29 8.80 9.29 -5.06
N CYS A 30 9.69 8.69 -4.26
CA CYS A 30 9.31 7.93 -3.07
C CYS A 30 8.64 8.79 -2.01
N ILE A 31 9.22 9.96 -1.69
CA ILE A 31 8.66 10.89 -0.70
C ILE A 31 7.28 11.38 -1.16
N GLY A 32 7.14 11.75 -2.43
CA GLY A 32 5.87 12.16 -3.01
C GLY A 32 4.81 11.04 -2.93
N ALA A 33 5.18 9.81 -3.31
CA ALA A 33 4.28 8.66 -3.22
C ALA A 33 3.85 8.39 -1.77
N LEU A 34 4.79 8.43 -0.81
CA LEU A 34 4.53 8.28 0.61
C LEU A 34 3.55 9.34 1.13
N SER A 35 3.79 10.61 0.80
CA SER A 35 2.94 11.73 1.22
C SER A 35 1.52 11.59 0.68
N PHE A 36 1.37 11.29 -0.61
CA PHE A 36 0.05 11.12 -1.22
C PHE A 36 -0.68 9.88 -0.70
N TRP A 37 0.01 8.76 -0.48
CA TRP A 37 -0.60 7.58 0.13
C TRP A 37 -0.98 7.79 1.59
N ALA A 38 -0.25 8.64 2.32
CA ALA A 38 -0.63 8.98 3.69
C ALA A 38 -1.89 9.84 3.78
N LEU A 39 -2.18 10.66 2.76
CA LEU A 39 -3.40 11.46 2.68
C LEU A 39 -4.65 10.62 2.34
N GLY A 40 -4.48 9.51 1.61
CA GLY A 40 -5.61 8.67 1.18
C GLY A 40 -6.55 8.25 2.31
N PRO A 41 -6.05 7.62 3.39
CA PRO A 41 -6.83 7.26 4.58
C PRO A 41 -7.58 8.42 5.22
N ILE A 42 -6.98 9.60 5.24
CA ILE A 42 -7.59 10.82 5.81
C ILE A 42 -8.82 11.25 4.99
N PHE A 43 -8.67 11.31 3.66
CA PHE A 43 -9.80 11.65 2.78
C PHE A 43 -10.92 10.62 2.86
N ILE A 44 -10.58 9.31 2.90
CA ILE A 44 -11.59 8.26 3.02
C ILE A 44 -12.35 8.42 4.33
N LYS A 45 -11.64 8.58 5.46
CA LYS A 45 -12.27 8.76 6.77
C LYS A 45 -13.15 10.00 6.82
N TYR A 46 -12.71 11.12 6.26
CA TYR A 46 -13.53 12.33 6.18
C TYR A 46 -14.83 12.08 5.39
N LEU A 47 -14.74 11.38 4.26
CA LEU A 47 -15.90 11.11 3.40
C LEU A 47 -16.89 10.10 4.00
N THR A 48 -16.51 9.31 5.03
CA THR A 48 -17.45 8.36 5.67
C THR A 48 -18.67 9.03 6.27
N GLY A 49 -18.60 10.33 6.57
CA GLY A 49 -19.73 11.09 7.10
C GLY A 49 -20.73 11.58 6.04
N TYR A 50 -20.44 11.36 4.75
CA TYR A 50 -21.22 11.96 3.66
C TYR A 50 -21.70 10.95 2.61
N VAL A 51 -20.97 9.88 2.40
CA VAL A 51 -21.25 8.89 1.35
C VAL A 51 -20.76 7.51 1.81
N ASP A 52 -21.47 6.46 1.40
CA ASP A 52 -21.13 5.08 1.73
C ASP A 52 -19.79 4.61 1.12
N SER A 53 -19.28 3.47 1.62
CA SER A 53 -17.97 2.95 1.23
C SER A 53 -17.86 2.56 -0.23
N TRP A 54 -18.93 2.04 -0.81
CA TRP A 54 -18.95 1.55 -2.18
C TRP A 54 -18.94 2.71 -3.16
N THR A 55 -19.81 3.67 -2.93
CA THR A 55 -19.96 4.87 -3.75
C THR A 55 -18.70 5.75 -3.71
N GLN A 56 -18.16 6.06 -2.51
CA GLN A 56 -16.94 6.87 -2.44
C GLN A 56 -15.75 6.19 -3.12
N ASN A 57 -15.65 4.87 -3.00
CA ASN A 57 -14.54 4.12 -3.59
C ASN A 57 -14.63 4.11 -5.12
N LEU A 58 -15.86 3.91 -5.66
CA LEU A 58 -16.13 4.05 -7.09
C LEU A 58 -15.73 5.44 -7.60
N LEU A 59 -16.19 6.51 -6.94
CA LEU A 59 -15.91 7.88 -7.36
C LEU A 59 -14.41 8.17 -7.40
N ARG A 60 -13.67 7.81 -6.36
CA ARG A 60 -12.23 8.04 -6.26
C ARG A 60 -11.45 7.24 -7.31
N TYR A 61 -11.82 5.97 -7.54
CA TYR A 61 -11.19 5.16 -8.58
C TYR A 61 -11.56 5.62 -9.98
N SER A 62 -12.78 6.14 -10.19
CA SER A 62 -13.18 6.75 -11.47
C SER A 62 -12.30 7.96 -11.80
N VAL A 63 -12.04 8.84 -10.82
CA VAL A 63 -11.09 9.96 -11.00
C VAL A 63 -9.70 9.45 -11.34
N ALA A 64 -9.18 8.47 -10.61
CA ALA A 64 -7.86 7.90 -10.89
C ALA A 64 -7.79 7.26 -12.29
N CYS A 65 -8.84 6.57 -12.71
CA CYS A 65 -8.95 5.98 -14.05
C CYS A 65 -8.95 7.09 -15.12
N LEU A 66 -9.69 8.17 -14.92
CA LEU A 66 -9.69 9.32 -15.83
C LEU A 66 -8.30 9.94 -16.01
N VAL A 67 -7.52 10.03 -14.92
CA VAL A 67 -6.13 10.51 -15.00
C VAL A 67 -5.25 9.58 -15.84
N TRP A 68 -5.50 8.25 -15.78
CA TRP A 68 -4.74 7.27 -16.56
C TRP A 68 -5.23 7.03 -17.98
N LEU A 69 -6.48 7.41 -18.30
CA LEU A 69 -7.08 7.20 -19.62
C LEU A 69 -6.25 7.79 -20.79
N PRO A 70 -5.68 9.00 -20.71
CA PRO A 70 -4.86 9.55 -21.80
C PRO A 70 -3.64 8.66 -22.09
N PHE A 71 -2.97 8.18 -21.05
CA PHE A 71 -1.83 7.27 -21.20
C PHE A 71 -2.27 5.94 -21.84
N LEU A 72 -3.36 5.36 -21.39
CA LEU A 72 -3.89 4.11 -21.92
C LEU A 72 -4.28 4.26 -23.39
N PHE A 73 -5.03 5.33 -23.72
CA PHE A 73 -5.43 5.62 -25.08
C PHE A 73 -4.22 5.78 -26.02
N PHE A 74 -3.21 6.53 -25.58
CA PHE A 74 -1.97 6.69 -26.35
C PHE A 74 -1.26 5.35 -26.54
N SER A 75 -1.20 4.51 -25.49
CA SER A 75 -0.56 3.19 -25.54
C SER A 75 -1.27 2.22 -26.49
N ILE A 76 -2.60 2.27 -26.56
CA ILE A 76 -3.40 1.50 -27.52
C ILE A 76 -3.15 2.01 -28.94
N LYS A 77 -3.23 3.33 -29.15
CA LYS A 77 -3.03 3.95 -30.48
C LYS A 77 -1.63 3.67 -31.05
N THR A 78 -0.61 3.68 -30.21
CA THR A 78 0.79 3.42 -30.62
C THR A 78 1.12 1.93 -30.65
N LYS A 79 0.15 1.03 -30.46
CA LYS A 79 0.33 -0.43 -30.39
C LYS A 79 1.38 -0.89 -29.36
N ARG A 80 1.65 -0.09 -28.32
CA ARG A 80 2.58 -0.42 -27.23
C ARG A 80 1.94 -1.32 -26.18
N LEU A 81 0.60 -1.40 -26.14
CA LEU A 81 -0.14 -2.24 -25.22
C LEU A 81 -0.41 -3.60 -25.85
N ASP A 82 0.15 -4.67 -25.30
CA ASP A 82 -0.15 -6.04 -25.71
C ASP A 82 -1.60 -6.38 -25.31
N ARG A 83 -2.37 -6.98 -26.24
CA ARG A 83 -3.73 -7.44 -25.97
C ARG A 83 -3.79 -8.48 -24.84
N ARG A 84 -2.72 -9.21 -24.59
CA ARG A 84 -2.60 -10.19 -23.50
C ARG A 84 -2.74 -9.53 -22.13
N VAL A 85 -2.39 -8.24 -21.98
CA VAL A 85 -2.51 -7.49 -20.73
C VAL A 85 -3.94 -7.54 -20.21
N TRP A 86 -4.94 -7.38 -21.08
CA TRP A 86 -6.35 -7.41 -20.70
C TRP A 86 -6.75 -8.73 -20.04
N ARG A 87 -6.40 -9.87 -20.64
CA ARG A 87 -6.72 -11.19 -20.06
C ARG A 87 -5.96 -11.44 -18.76
N ARG A 88 -4.70 -11.04 -18.70
CA ARG A 88 -3.84 -11.20 -17.52
C ARG A 88 -4.25 -10.29 -16.37
N ALA A 89 -4.89 -9.16 -16.64
CA ALA A 89 -5.36 -8.19 -15.65
C ALA A 89 -6.63 -8.63 -14.90
N VAL A 90 -7.35 -9.64 -15.37
CA VAL A 90 -8.64 -10.07 -14.76
C VAL A 90 -8.46 -10.46 -13.29
N VAL A 91 -7.52 -11.36 -13.01
CA VAL A 91 -7.29 -11.85 -11.63
C VAL A 91 -6.78 -10.74 -10.71
N PRO A 92 -5.71 -9.99 -11.04
CA PRO A 92 -5.28 -8.89 -10.19
C PRO A 92 -6.32 -7.76 -10.12
N GLY A 93 -7.11 -7.53 -11.17
CA GLY A 93 -8.21 -6.58 -11.17
C GLY A 93 -9.31 -6.97 -10.18
N ALA A 94 -9.76 -8.22 -10.20
CA ALA A 94 -10.74 -8.74 -9.24
C ALA A 94 -10.20 -8.69 -7.79
N ALA A 95 -8.95 -9.09 -7.59
CA ALA A 95 -8.30 -8.99 -6.28
C ALA A 95 -8.25 -7.54 -5.79
N ASN A 96 -7.96 -6.59 -6.69
CA ASN A 96 -7.93 -5.17 -6.36
C ASN A 96 -9.33 -4.64 -5.99
N VAL A 97 -10.40 -5.06 -6.68
CA VAL A 97 -11.79 -4.68 -6.33
C VAL A 97 -12.11 -5.10 -4.90
N ILE A 98 -11.86 -6.37 -4.55
CA ILE A 98 -12.12 -6.89 -3.20
C ILE A 98 -11.27 -6.14 -2.17
N MET A 99 -9.99 -6.00 -2.43
CA MET A 99 -9.04 -5.33 -1.54
C MET A 99 -9.46 -3.87 -1.28
N GLN A 100 -9.82 -3.13 -2.30
CA GLN A 100 -10.21 -1.72 -2.17
C GLN A 100 -11.57 -1.55 -1.50
N SER A 101 -12.48 -2.49 -1.70
CA SER A 101 -13.75 -2.52 -0.99
C SER A 101 -13.54 -2.70 0.51
N LEU A 102 -12.73 -3.69 0.91
CA LEU A 102 -12.37 -3.92 2.31
C LEU A 102 -11.63 -2.71 2.90
N PHE A 103 -10.73 -2.09 2.11
CA PHE A 103 -10.01 -0.90 2.52
C PHE A 103 -10.95 0.26 2.85
N ALA A 104 -11.89 0.58 1.95
CA ALA A 104 -12.83 1.66 2.16
C ALA A 104 -13.80 1.38 3.33
N CYS A 105 -14.34 0.16 3.41
CA CYS A 105 -15.25 -0.26 4.48
C CYS A 105 -14.62 -0.14 5.88
N THR A 106 -13.34 -0.43 6.01
CA THR A 106 -12.64 -0.41 7.30
C THR A 106 -12.75 0.95 8.01
N PHE A 107 -12.72 2.07 7.26
CA PHE A 107 -12.75 3.42 7.84
C PHE A 107 -14.10 3.82 8.46
N TYR A 108 -15.15 3.04 8.22
CA TYR A 108 -16.45 3.23 8.87
C TYR A 108 -16.45 2.70 10.31
N TYR A 109 -15.48 1.84 10.66
CA TYR A 109 -15.40 1.15 11.94
C TYR A 109 -14.21 1.61 12.80
N ILE A 110 -13.06 1.87 12.18
CA ILE A 110 -11.82 2.24 12.89
C ILE A 110 -11.16 3.47 12.29
N GLY A 111 -10.24 4.06 13.07
CA GLY A 111 -9.50 5.25 12.66
C GLY A 111 -8.42 4.98 11.62
N PRO A 112 -8.01 6.02 10.87
CA PRO A 112 -7.01 5.90 9.81
C PRO A 112 -5.64 5.40 10.28
N ALA A 113 -5.14 5.91 11.41
CA ALA A 113 -3.83 5.54 11.93
C ALA A 113 -3.78 4.06 12.35
N PHE A 114 -4.78 3.62 13.10
CA PHE A 114 -4.91 2.23 13.52
C PHE A 114 -5.06 1.29 12.32
N MET A 115 -5.90 1.65 11.36
CA MET A 115 -6.11 0.90 10.13
C MET A 115 -4.82 0.74 9.32
N VAL A 116 -4.11 1.84 9.03
CA VAL A 116 -2.88 1.80 8.22
C VAL A 116 -1.79 0.99 8.92
N LEU A 117 -1.73 1.03 10.24
CA LEU A 117 -0.80 0.19 11.00
C LEU A 117 -1.13 -1.30 10.83
N LEU A 118 -2.40 -1.70 10.96
CA LEU A 118 -2.82 -3.09 10.76
C LEU A 118 -2.53 -3.61 9.35
N THR A 119 -2.64 -2.76 8.32
CA THR A 119 -2.36 -3.19 6.94
C THR A 119 -0.91 -3.58 6.69
N LYS A 120 0.03 -3.16 7.56
CA LYS A 120 1.44 -3.60 7.48
C LYS A 120 1.61 -5.09 7.79
N SER A 121 0.61 -5.74 8.40
CA SER A 121 0.57 -7.21 8.53
C SER A 121 0.60 -7.93 7.17
N SER A 122 0.28 -7.25 6.09
CA SER A 122 0.37 -7.79 4.72
C SER A 122 1.75 -8.35 4.38
N ILE A 123 2.82 -7.88 5.04
CA ILE A 123 4.17 -8.42 4.83
C ILE A 123 4.25 -9.93 5.14
N ILE A 124 3.50 -10.40 6.12
CA ILE A 124 3.44 -11.82 6.50
C ILE A 124 2.88 -12.65 5.33
N TRP A 125 1.78 -12.17 4.75
CA TRP A 125 1.13 -12.84 3.62
C TRP A 125 1.93 -12.74 2.34
N ILE A 126 2.51 -11.55 2.04
CA ILE A 126 3.38 -11.36 0.88
C ILE A 126 4.59 -12.29 0.95
N ALA A 127 5.23 -12.37 2.11
CA ALA A 127 6.36 -13.26 2.33
C ALA A 127 5.98 -14.73 2.14
N SER A 128 4.86 -15.16 2.74
CA SER A 128 4.36 -16.54 2.63
C SER A 128 4.05 -16.92 1.17
N PHE A 129 3.32 -16.07 0.47
CA PHE A 129 3.00 -16.32 -0.94
C PHE A 129 4.24 -16.25 -1.84
N SER A 130 5.17 -15.36 -1.56
CA SER A 130 6.43 -15.31 -2.30
C SER A 130 7.20 -16.61 -2.22
N LEU A 131 7.30 -17.24 -1.05
CA LEU A 131 7.96 -18.54 -0.87
C LEU A 131 7.24 -19.67 -1.62
N ILE A 132 5.92 -19.61 -1.74
CA ILE A 132 5.11 -20.62 -2.44
C ILE A 132 5.27 -20.47 -3.95
N PHE A 133 5.04 -19.26 -4.48
CA PHE A 133 4.90 -19.01 -5.91
C PHE A 133 6.21 -18.70 -6.64
N PHE A 134 7.26 -18.29 -5.93
CA PHE A 134 8.53 -17.89 -6.52
C PHE A 134 9.69 -18.76 -6.00
N PRO A 135 10.10 -19.79 -6.75
CA PRO A 135 11.20 -20.69 -6.37
C PRO A 135 12.51 -19.94 -6.05
N GLU A 136 12.75 -18.82 -6.73
CA GLU A 136 13.92 -17.95 -6.51
C GLU A 136 13.94 -17.28 -5.13
N GLU A 137 12.82 -17.22 -4.44
CA GLU A 137 12.73 -16.65 -3.06
C GLU A 137 12.83 -17.73 -1.97
N ARG A 138 12.75 -19.02 -2.30
CA ARG A 138 12.83 -20.12 -1.33
C ARG A 138 14.09 -20.16 -0.48
N PRO A 139 15.29 -19.71 -0.94
CA PRO A 139 16.47 -19.63 -0.07
C PRO A 139 16.25 -18.74 1.19
N LEU A 140 15.27 -17.83 1.19
CA LEU A 140 14.89 -17.02 2.36
C LEU A 140 14.47 -17.87 3.57
N VAL A 141 13.97 -19.09 3.34
CA VAL A 141 13.62 -20.04 4.43
C VAL A 141 14.82 -20.34 5.33
N LYS A 142 16.04 -20.27 4.81
CA LYS A 142 17.27 -20.46 5.59
C LYS A 142 17.71 -19.19 6.33
N SER A 143 17.11 -18.04 6.07
CA SER A 143 17.49 -16.76 6.67
C SER A 143 16.87 -16.57 8.04
N LYS A 144 17.70 -16.57 9.10
CA LYS A 144 17.25 -16.25 10.46
C LYS A 144 16.65 -14.84 10.54
N ARG A 145 17.20 -13.87 9.77
CA ARG A 145 16.71 -12.47 9.72
C ARG A 145 15.30 -12.41 9.16
N PHE A 146 15.01 -13.19 8.12
CA PHE A 146 13.68 -13.27 7.53
C PHE A 146 12.63 -13.76 8.54
N TRP A 147 12.89 -14.89 9.22
CA TRP A 147 11.98 -15.43 10.23
C TRP A 147 11.83 -14.53 11.45
N SER A 148 12.93 -13.94 11.94
CA SER A 148 12.86 -12.94 13.02
C SER A 148 12.03 -11.73 12.61
N GLY A 149 12.16 -11.26 11.38
CA GLY A 149 11.34 -10.18 10.85
C GLY A 149 9.85 -10.52 10.81
N LEU A 150 9.49 -11.71 10.35
CA LEU A 150 8.10 -12.18 10.34
C LEU A 150 7.53 -12.35 11.75
N ALA A 151 8.31 -12.96 12.67
CA ALA A 151 7.89 -13.15 14.07
C ALA A 151 7.64 -11.79 14.76
N LEU A 152 8.56 -10.83 14.62
CA LEU A 152 8.39 -9.48 15.14
C LEU A 152 7.17 -8.79 14.53
N SER A 153 6.94 -8.95 13.22
CA SER A 153 5.75 -8.38 12.57
C SER A 153 4.46 -8.97 13.13
N ALA A 154 4.41 -10.29 13.30
CA ALA A 154 3.24 -10.97 13.87
C ALA A 154 2.98 -10.53 15.32
N THR A 155 4.02 -10.50 16.16
CA THR A 155 3.94 -10.02 17.55
C THR A 155 3.46 -8.57 17.58
N GLY A 156 4.01 -7.73 16.72
CA GLY A 156 3.62 -6.33 16.61
C GLY A 156 2.14 -6.14 16.26
N VAL A 157 1.62 -6.87 15.25
CA VAL A 157 0.20 -6.83 14.89
C VAL A 157 -0.69 -7.25 16.05
N ILE A 158 -0.37 -8.38 16.70
CA ILE A 158 -1.15 -8.90 17.83
C ILE A 158 -1.18 -7.86 18.96
N GLY A 159 -0.02 -7.26 19.31
CA GLY A 159 0.05 -6.24 20.34
C GLY A 159 -0.72 -4.97 20.02
N VAL A 160 -0.62 -4.47 18.78
CA VAL A 160 -1.40 -3.29 18.32
C VAL A 160 -2.91 -3.54 18.45
N MET A 161 -3.38 -4.75 18.15
CA MET A 161 -4.78 -5.13 18.28
C MET A 161 -5.19 -5.27 19.74
N TYR A 162 -4.44 -6.05 20.52
CA TYR A 162 -4.77 -6.40 21.90
C TYR A 162 -4.87 -5.18 22.82
N PHE A 163 -3.99 -4.21 22.65
CA PHE A 163 -3.98 -2.98 23.44
C PHE A 163 -4.91 -1.88 22.92
N LYS A 164 -5.78 -2.17 21.95
CA LYS A 164 -6.85 -1.24 21.57
C LYS A 164 -7.91 -1.18 22.67
N GLU A 165 -8.19 0.01 23.19
CA GLU A 165 -9.10 0.21 24.32
C GLU A 165 -10.49 -0.43 24.13
N ASP A 166 -11.06 -0.28 22.92
CA ASP A 166 -12.36 -0.85 22.55
C ASP A 166 -12.21 -2.18 21.77
N PHE A 167 -11.18 -2.97 22.04
CA PHE A 167 -10.88 -4.17 21.26
C PHE A 167 -12.06 -5.15 21.15
N VAL A 168 -12.82 -5.33 22.24
CA VAL A 168 -13.96 -6.25 22.29
C VAL A 168 -15.26 -5.67 21.73
N ALA A 169 -15.31 -4.37 21.41
CA ALA A 169 -16.49 -3.77 20.80
C ALA A 169 -16.73 -4.35 19.39
N ALA A 170 -17.99 -4.74 19.10
CA ALA A 170 -18.35 -5.39 17.83
C ALA A 170 -17.92 -4.58 16.60
N GLY A 171 -18.09 -3.24 16.64
CA GLY A 171 -17.63 -2.36 15.55
C GLY A 171 -16.12 -2.39 15.36
N THR A 172 -15.34 -2.35 16.45
CA THR A 172 -13.87 -2.43 16.37
C THR A 172 -13.41 -3.79 15.84
N LEU A 173 -14.00 -4.89 16.29
CA LEU A 173 -13.70 -6.24 15.77
C LEU A 173 -14.01 -6.36 14.27
N THR A 174 -15.13 -5.81 13.83
CA THR A 174 -15.47 -5.75 12.40
C THR A 174 -14.45 -4.96 11.60
N GLY A 175 -14.03 -3.80 12.09
CA GLY A 175 -13.00 -2.99 11.45
C GLY A 175 -11.63 -3.68 11.39
N ILE A 176 -11.24 -4.38 12.46
CA ILE A 176 -10.02 -5.20 12.50
C ILE A 176 -10.10 -6.34 11.49
N ALA A 177 -11.23 -7.05 11.43
CA ALA A 177 -11.44 -8.14 10.47
C ALA A 177 -11.31 -7.64 9.03
N PHE A 178 -11.92 -6.51 8.70
CA PHE A 178 -11.78 -5.89 7.37
C PHE A 178 -10.34 -5.45 7.09
N ALA A 179 -9.64 -4.87 8.06
CA ALA A 179 -8.24 -4.44 7.88
C ALA A 179 -7.31 -5.64 7.63
N LEU A 180 -7.48 -6.74 8.36
CA LEU A 180 -6.67 -7.95 8.17
C LEU A 180 -7.02 -8.67 6.86
N ALA A 181 -8.31 -8.76 6.50
CA ALA A 181 -8.76 -9.29 5.22
C ALA A 181 -8.23 -8.44 4.05
N MET A 182 -8.22 -7.12 4.20
CA MET A 182 -7.59 -6.19 3.24
C MET A 182 -6.10 -6.46 3.11
N ALA A 183 -5.37 -6.62 4.22
CA ALA A 183 -3.94 -6.92 4.22
C ALA A 183 -3.62 -8.25 3.50
N PHE A 184 -4.47 -9.27 3.68
CA PHE A 184 -4.40 -10.52 2.95
C PHE A 184 -4.65 -10.30 1.44
N MET A 185 -5.73 -9.61 1.09
CA MET A 185 -6.08 -9.34 -0.31
C MET A 185 -5.06 -8.44 -1.00
N TRP A 186 -4.39 -7.55 -0.26
CA TRP A 186 -3.24 -6.80 -0.78
C TRP A 186 -2.13 -7.75 -1.24
N ALA A 187 -1.81 -8.78 -0.46
CA ALA A 187 -0.82 -9.78 -0.84
C ALA A 187 -1.27 -10.59 -2.07
N VAL A 188 -2.54 -11.01 -2.12
CA VAL A 188 -3.12 -11.69 -3.29
C VAL A 188 -3.02 -10.81 -4.54
N TYR A 189 -3.37 -9.53 -4.43
CA TYR A 189 -3.25 -8.56 -5.51
C TYR A 189 -1.80 -8.44 -6.02
N LEU A 190 -0.85 -8.19 -5.10
CA LEU A 190 0.55 -8.01 -5.47
C LEU A 190 1.16 -9.27 -6.13
N ILE A 191 0.90 -10.45 -5.57
CA ILE A 191 1.43 -11.71 -6.10
C ILE A 191 0.80 -12.05 -7.45
N SER A 192 -0.53 -11.91 -7.58
CA SER A 192 -1.21 -12.14 -8.86
C SER A 192 -0.76 -11.15 -9.93
N ALA A 193 -0.56 -9.87 -9.59
CA ALA A 193 -0.02 -8.88 -10.50
C ALA A 193 1.43 -9.20 -10.91
N ARG A 194 2.28 -9.62 -9.96
CA ARG A 194 3.67 -10.03 -10.25
C ARG A 194 3.72 -11.22 -11.21
N ILE A 195 2.85 -12.23 -11.02
CA ILE A 195 2.76 -13.39 -11.92
C ILE A 195 2.24 -12.97 -13.30
N ALA A 196 1.16 -12.19 -13.32
CA ALA A 196 0.49 -11.81 -14.56
C ALA A 196 1.32 -10.90 -15.46
N PHE A 197 2.18 -10.05 -14.87
CA PHE A 197 2.84 -8.95 -15.58
C PHE A 197 4.36 -8.99 -15.53
N LYS A 198 4.96 -10.17 -15.35
CA LYS A 198 6.41 -10.35 -15.20
C LYS A 198 7.23 -9.58 -16.24
N ASP A 199 6.74 -9.53 -17.50
CA ASP A 199 7.47 -8.96 -18.65
C ASP A 199 6.80 -7.68 -19.20
N ILE A 200 5.91 -7.04 -18.43
CA ILE A 200 5.11 -5.90 -18.91
C ILE A 200 5.38 -4.67 -18.06
N ASP A 201 5.42 -3.49 -18.69
CA ASP A 201 5.57 -2.20 -17.98
C ASP A 201 4.42 -2.02 -16.99
N SER A 202 4.76 -1.77 -15.73
CA SER A 202 3.81 -1.59 -14.62
C SER A 202 2.77 -0.50 -14.87
N ARG A 203 3.10 0.52 -15.67
CA ARG A 203 2.16 1.59 -16.05
C ARG A 203 1.02 1.07 -16.93
N HIS A 204 1.33 0.19 -17.91
CA HIS A 204 0.32 -0.47 -18.73
C HIS A 204 -0.56 -1.40 -17.87
N CYS A 205 0.08 -2.13 -16.96
CA CYS A 205 -0.64 -3.03 -16.05
C CYS A 205 -1.62 -2.27 -15.17
N PHE A 206 -1.16 -1.21 -14.51
CA PHE A 206 -2.00 -0.43 -13.60
C PHE A 206 -3.14 0.29 -14.35
N SER A 207 -2.88 0.84 -15.54
CA SER A 207 -3.93 1.49 -16.34
C SER A 207 -5.04 0.53 -16.76
N VAL A 208 -4.72 -0.73 -17.07
CA VAL A 208 -5.74 -1.75 -17.37
C VAL A 208 -6.43 -2.26 -16.10
N ILE A 209 -5.68 -2.52 -15.01
CA ILE A 209 -6.24 -2.91 -13.71
C ILE A 209 -7.24 -1.86 -13.23
N SER A 210 -6.94 -0.56 -13.38
CA SER A 210 -7.84 0.51 -12.93
C SER A 210 -9.20 0.46 -13.63
N ILE A 211 -9.26 0.08 -14.91
CA ILE A 211 -10.53 -0.12 -15.63
C ILE A 211 -11.32 -1.27 -15.02
N TYR A 212 -10.69 -2.43 -14.82
CA TYR A 212 -11.36 -3.57 -14.17
C TYR A 212 -11.83 -3.22 -12.76
N THR A 213 -11.00 -2.44 -12.04
CA THR A 213 -11.35 -1.99 -10.69
C THR A 213 -12.57 -1.07 -10.71
N VAL A 214 -12.61 -0.08 -11.60
CA VAL A 214 -13.77 0.81 -11.75
C VAL A 214 -15.02 0.01 -12.15
N ALA A 215 -14.89 -0.91 -13.11
CA ALA A 215 -16.02 -1.74 -13.53
C ALA A 215 -16.57 -2.60 -12.38
N GLY A 216 -15.69 -3.25 -11.59
CA GLY A 216 -16.08 -4.02 -10.41
C GLY A 216 -16.69 -3.17 -9.31
N LEU A 217 -16.09 -2.02 -9.00
CA LEU A 217 -16.62 -1.08 -8.01
C LEU A 217 -17.94 -0.46 -8.45
N PHE A 218 -18.14 -0.25 -9.75
CA PHE A 218 -19.41 0.21 -10.29
C PHE A 218 -20.53 -0.79 -10.03
N VAL A 219 -20.29 -2.08 -10.29
CA VAL A 219 -21.26 -3.13 -9.98
C VAL A 219 -21.55 -3.17 -8.48
N LEU A 220 -20.53 -3.10 -7.63
CA LEU A 220 -20.72 -3.13 -6.17
C LEU A 220 -21.47 -1.90 -5.66
N ALA A 221 -21.20 -0.72 -6.21
CA ALA A 221 -21.89 0.51 -5.84
C ALA A 221 -23.37 0.48 -6.28
N LEU A 222 -23.70 -0.16 -7.41
CA LEU A 222 -25.09 -0.34 -7.82
C LEU A 222 -25.85 -1.34 -6.95
N LEU A 223 -25.16 -2.37 -6.43
CA LEU A 223 -25.79 -3.43 -5.62
C LEU A 223 -25.90 -3.06 -4.14
N PHE A 224 -24.92 -2.33 -3.60
CA PHE A 224 -24.76 -2.12 -2.17
C PHE A 224 -24.57 -0.65 -1.78
N GLY A 225 -24.39 0.24 -2.75
CA GLY A 225 -24.13 1.67 -2.53
C GLY A 225 -25.40 2.50 -2.55
N GLU A 226 -25.34 3.64 -1.90
CA GLU A 226 -26.37 4.68 -1.92
C GLU A 226 -25.93 5.84 -2.82
N VAL A 227 -25.83 5.56 -4.13
CA VAL A 227 -25.34 6.55 -5.13
C VAL A 227 -26.11 7.87 -5.08
N GLY A 228 -27.37 7.83 -4.65
CA GLY A 228 -28.21 9.02 -4.46
C GLY A 228 -27.66 10.03 -3.43
N ASP A 229 -26.85 9.59 -2.47
CA ASP A 229 -26.24 10.47 -1.49
C ASP A 229 -25.20 11.42 -2.09
N CYS A 230 -24.71 11.13 -3.28
CA CYS A 230 -23.83 12.05 -4.01
C CYS A 230 -24.46 13.43 -4.25
N VAL A 231 -25.79 13.51 -4.36
CA VAL A 231 -26.52 14.78 -4.55
C VAL A 231 -26.42 15.66 -3.29
N LYS A 232 -26.24 15.05 -2.12
CA LYS A 232 -26.12 15.77 -0.84
C LYS A 232 -24.71 16.30 -0.59
N MET A 233 -23.72 15.86 -1.40
CA MET A 233 -22.32 16.30 -1.25
C MET A 233 -22.14 17.73 -1.78
N GLY A 234 -21.54 18.58 -0.93
CA GLY A 234 -21.14 19.93 -1.32
C GLY A 234 -19.84 19.95 -2.12
N ALA A 235 -19.48 21.12 -2.60
CA ALA A 235 -18.28 21.34 -3.43
C ALA A 235 -16.98 20.84 -2.74
N TRP A 236 -16.89 20.96 -1.41
CA TRP A 236 -15.71 20.51 -0.67
C TRP A 236 -15.58 18.98 -0.65
N GLN A 237 -16.68 18.24 -0.48
CA GLN A 237 -16.67 16.78 -0.53
C GLN A 237 -16.27 16.28 -1.92
N TRP A 238 -16.79 16.90 -2.97
CA TRP A 238 -16.38 16.62 -4.35
C TRP A 238 -14.91 16.94 -4.60
N ALA A 239 -14.40 18.04 -4.06
CA ALA A 239 -12.97 18.35 -4.12
C ALA A 239 -12.14 17.26 -3.42
N CYS A 240 -12.57 16.77 -2.26
CA CYS A 240 -11.90 15.66 -1.54
C CYS A 240 -11.88 14.37 -2.38
N VAL A 241 -12.98 14.03 -3.06
CA VAL A 241 -13.03 12.88 -3.99
C VAL A 241 -12.02 13.05 -5.11
N VAL A 242 -12.02 14.20 -5.79
CA VAL A 242 -11.14 14.48 -6.93
C VAL A 242 -9.68 14.50 -6.49
N ILE A 243 -9.35 15.24 -5.44
CA ILE A 243 -7.97 15.34 -4.93
C ILE A 243 -7.47 13.97 -4.51
N SER A 244 -8.26 13.21 -3.71
CA SER A 244 -7.83 11.89 -3.24
C SER A 244 -7.70 10.87 -4.38
N GLY A 245 -8.59 10.86 -5.36
CA GLY A 245 -8.50 9.98 -6.53
C GLY A 245 -7.26 10.30 -7.39
N ALA A 246 -7.05 11.57 -7.68
CA ALA A 246 -5.91 12.02 -8.48
C ALA A 246 -4.57 11.83 -7.76
N THR A 247 -4.47 12.17 -6.46
CA THR A 247 -3.20 12.14 -5.72
C THR A 247 -2.93 10.81 -5.08
N ALA A 248 -3.84 10.32 -4.22
CA ALA A 248 -3.60 9.11 -3.42
C ALA A 248 -3.77 7.80 -4.20
N ILE A 249 -4.36 7.83 -5.41
CA ILE A 249 -4.46 6.66 -6.27
C ILE A 249 -3.59 6.84 -7.52
N ALA A 250 -3.90 7.80 -8.39
CA ALA A 250 -3.22 7.89 -9.68
C ALA A 250 -1.75 8.34 -9.56
N LEU A 251 -1.50 9.48 -8.92
CA LEU A 251 -0.16 10.07 -8.87
C LEU A 251 0.79 9.29 -7.95
N SER A 252 0.30 8.83 -6.80
CA SER A 252 1.11 8.02 -5.87
C SER A 252 1.64 6.74 -6.52
N HIS A 253 0.80 6.00 -7.25
CA HIS A 253 1.23 4.80 -7.96
C HIS A 253 2.22 5.13 -9.08
N THR A 254 2.02 6.23 -9.80
CA THR A 254 2.97 6.68 -10.84
C THR A 254 4.35 6.96 -10.26
N LEU A 255 4.40 7.71 -9.16
CA LEU A 255 5.64 8.06 -8.48
C LEU A 255 6.33 6.82 -7.90
N TYR A 256 5.57 5.95 -7.23
CA TYR A 256 6.08 4.72 -6.64
C TYR A 256 6.70 3.79 -7.69
N TYR A 257 5.99 3.55 -8.80
CA TYR A 257 6.52 2.72 -9.90
C TYR A 257 7.73 3.36 -10.59
N SER A 258 7.76 4.68 -10.71
CA SER A 258 8.93 5.41 -11.23
C SER A 258 10.15 5.17 -10.35
N ALA A 259 9.99 5.29 -9.02
CA ALA A 259 11.05 5.02 -8.07
C ALA A 259 11.52 3.56 -8.12
N MET A 260 10.57 2.60 -8.09
CA MET A 260 10.90 1.16 -8.17
C MET A 260 11.73 0.79 -9.39
N ARG A 261 11.46 1.41 -10.54
CA ARG A 261 12.23 1.15 -11.77
C ARG A 261 13.66 1.69 -11.71
N ARG A 262 13.90 2.75 -10.92
CA ARG A 262 15.22 3.39 -10.81
C ARG A 262 16.10 2.77 -9.73
N ILE A 263 15.53 2.52 -8.55
CA ILE A 263 16.28 2.10 -7.35
C ILE A 263 15.89 0.71 -6.83
N GLY A 264 15.05 -0.02 -7.58
CA GLY A 264 14.54 -1.34 -7.18
C GLY A 264 13.37 -1.25 -6.20
N ALA A 265 12.79 -2.40 -5.85
CA ALA A 265 11.57 -2.45 -5.04
C ALA A 265 11.83 -2.32 -3.53
N THR A 266 13.01 -2.75 -3.05
CA THR A 266 13.32 -2.84 -1.62
C THR A 266 13.34 -1.47 -0.94
N ILE A 267 14.04 -0.49 -1.54
CA ILE A 267 14.17 0.85 -0.94
C ILE A 267 12.82 1.58 -0.88
N PRO A 268 12.01 1.66 -1.96
CA PRO A 268 10.67 2.22 -1.87
C PRO A 268 9.80 1.52 -0.82
N ALA A 269 9.84 0.18 -0.74
CA ALA A 269 9.07 -0.56 0.27
C ALA A 269 9.46 -0.19 1.71
N LEU A 270 10.76 -0.03 1.99
CA LEU A 270 11.24 0.42 3.30
C LEU A 270 10.79 1.85 3.62
N ILE A 271 10.84 2.76 2.64
CA ILE A 271 10.37 4.14 2.83
C ILE A 271 8.87 4.16 3.17
N MET A 272 8.07 3.27 2.55
CA MET A 272 6.63 3.17 2.84
C MET A 272 6.30 2.70 4.27
N LEU A 273 7.26 2.17 5.02
CA LEU A 273 7.07 1.87 6.44
C LEU A 273 6.91 3.14 7.32
N ALA A 274 7.28 4.30 6.81
CA ALA A 274 7.03 5.58 7.49
C ALA A 274 5.56 6.05 7.40
N GLN A 275 4.76 5.47 6.50
CA GLN A 275 3.37 5.89 6.27
C GLN A 275 2.49 5.93 7.54
N PRO A 276 2.49 4.91 8.43
CA PRO A 276 1.65 4.94 9.62
C PRO A 276 1.92 6.14 10.53
N PHE A 277 3.17 6.58 10.65
CA PHE A 277 3.54 7.73 11.46
C PHE A 277 3.00 9.05 10.89
N ILE A 278 3.06 9.21 9.57
CA ILE A 278 2.50 10.39 8.89
C ILE A 278 0.98 10.39 9.02
N VAL A 279 0.34 9.23 8.81
CA VAL A 279 -1.11 9.11 8.96
C VAL A 279 -1.53 9.39 10.40
N LEU A 280 -0.79 8.88 11.40
CA LEU A 280 -1.07 9.15 12.81
C LEU A 280 -0.99 10.65 13.12
N ALA A 281 0.07 11.32 12.66
CA ALA A 281 0.22 12.76 12.89
C ALA A 281 -0.94 13.57 12.29
N ILE A 282 -1.32 13.27 11.05
CA ILE A 282 -2.45 13.97 10.39
C ILE A 282 -3.77 13.60 11.04
N SER A 283 -3.99 12.31 11.34
CA SER A 283 -5.21 11.80 11.95
C SER A 283 -5.44 12.36 13.37
N TYR A 284 -4.35 12.56 14.13
CA TYR A 284 -4.41 13.23 15.42
C TYR A 284 -4.90 14.69 15.30
N ILE A 285 -4.38 15.40 14.30
CA ILE A 285 -4.77 16.81 14.07
C ILE A 285 -6.23 16.90 13.59
N VAL A 286 -6.62 16.05 12.64
CA VAL A 286 -7.92 16.17 11.94
C VAL A 286 -9.06 15.49 12.70
N PHE A 287 -8.81 14.29 13.24
CA PHE A 287 -9.84 13.44 13.85
C PHE A 287 -9.66 13.25 15.36
N ARG A 288 -8.59 13.82 15.95
CA ARG A 288 -8.18 13.59 17.35
C ARG A 288 -7.94 12.11 17.64
N GLU A 289 -7.61 11.33 16.62
CA GLU A 289 -7.24 9.92 16.79
C GLU A 289 -5.91 9.82 17.53
N SER A 290 -5.89 9.04 18.61
CA SER A 290 -4.67 8.72 19.35
C SER A 290 -4.48 7.22 19.43
N LEU A 291 -3.22 6.80 19.44
CA LEU A 291 -2.83 5.45 19.80
C LEU A 291 -2.23 5.51 21.20
N ASN A 292 -2.54 4.54 22.04
CA ASN A 292 -1.91 4.48 23.36
C ASN A 292 -0.43 4.06 23.24
N VAL A 293 0.34 4.26 24.31
CA VAL A 293 1.78 4.03 24.32
C VAL A 293 2.14 2.57 23.93
N LEU A 294 1.34 1.59 24.39
CA LEU A 294 1.57 0.18 24.07
C LEU A 294 1.30 -0.11 22.59
N GLN A 295 0.24 0.46 22.01
CA GLN A 295 -0.02 0.36 20.57
C GLN A 295 1.12 0.97 19.75
N LEU A 296 1.68 2.11 20.18
CA LEU A 296 2.84 2.72 19.51
C LEU A 296 4.09 1.84 19.61
N LEU A 297 4.38 1.28 20.78
CA LEU A 297 5.51 0.36 20.95
C LEU A 297 5.38 -0.88 20.06
N PHE A 298 4.23 -1.55 20.08
CA PHE A 298 3.98 -2.69 19.23
C PHE A 298 3.92 -2.32 17.74
N GLY A 299 3.49 -1.11 17.42
CA GLY A 299 3.56 -0.55 16.07
C GLY A 299 5.01 -0.42 15.58
N VAL A 300 5.92 0.07 16.42
CA VAL A 300 7.36 0.12 16.11
C VAL A 300 7.92 -1.29 15.93
N VAL A 301 7.55 -2.25 16.78
CA VAL A 301 7.96 -3.67 16.65
C VAL A 301 7.49 -4.26 15.31
N LEU A 302 6.22 -4.00 14.93
CA LEU A 302 5.66 -4.40 13.63
C LEU A 302 6.46 -3.84 12.46
N LEU A 303 6.75 -2.54 12.49
CA LEU A 303 7.46 -1.86 11.39
C LEU A 303 8.92 -2.29 11.32
N ALA A 304 9.60 -2.48 12.46
CA ALA A 304 10.96 -3.01 12.52
C ALA A 304 11.03 -4.44 11.96
N GLY A 305 10.08 -5.29 12.36
CA GLY A 305 9.95 -6.65 11.83
C GLY A 305 9.72 -6.66 10.32
N SER A 306 8.80 -5.83 9.83
CA SER A 306 8.51 -5.68 8.39
C SER A 306 9.75 -5.19 7.63
N GLY A 307 10.47 -4.21 8.17
CA GLY A 307 11.71 -3.70 7.61
C GLY A 307 12.80 -4.78 7.51
N LEU A 308 12.95 -5.59 8.56
CA LEU A 308 13.91 -6.69 8.60
C LEU A 308 13.59 -7.78 7.56
N ALA A 309 12.32 -8.13 7.40
CA ALA A 309 11.87 -9.09 6.40
C ALA A 309 12.09 -8.59 4.96
N ILE A 310 11.74 -7.31 4.67
CA ILE A 310 11.97 -6.67 3.36
C ILE A 310 13.46 -6.60 3.06
N TRP A 311 14.27 -6.24 4.04
CA TRP A 311 15.72 -6.15 3.88
C TRP A 311 16.36 -7.51 3.58
N ALA A 312 15.91 -8.58 4.26
CA ALA A 312 16.36 -9.93 3.97
C ALA A 312 16.05 -10.38 2.53
N GLN A 313 14.85 -10.03 2.01
CA GLN A 313 14.49 -10.29 0.60
C GLN A 313 15.37 -9.49 -0.37
N GLY A 314 15.72 -8.26 -0.03
CA GLY A 314 16.57 -7.41 -0.85
C GLY A 314 18.02 -7.92 -0.97
N HIS A 315 18.55 -8.52 0.09
CA HIS A 315 19.89 -9.14 0.06
C HIS A 315 19.95 -10.35 -0.84
N LEU A 316 18.97 -11.24 -0.76
CA LEU A 316 18.95 -12.44 -1.61
C LEU A 316 19.03 -12.12 -3.11
N LYS A 317 18.36 -11.04 -3.54
CA LYS A 317 18.36 -10.59 -4.94
C LYS A 317 19.66 -9.94 -5.42
N ARG A 318 20.59 -9.64 -4.51
CA ARG A 318 21.92 -9.11 -4.87
C ARG A 318 22.95 -10.21 -5.02
N ASP A 319 22.74 -11.33 -4.33
CA ASP A 319 23.67 -12.46 -4.30
C ASP A 319 23.32 -13.53 -5.37
N SER A 320 22.17 -13.39 -6.03
CA SER A 320 21.72 -14.21 -7.18
C SER A 320 21.90 -13.47 -8.50
#